data_0f1add40ec9306ce82271f8cfba750d5
#
_entry.id   0f1add40ec9306ce82271f8cfba750d5
#
_cell.length_a   1.000
_cell.length_b   1.000
_cell.length_c   1.000
_cell.angle_alpha   90.00
_cell.angle_beta   90.00
_cell.angle_gamma   90.00
#
_symmetry.space_group_name_H-M   'P 1'
#
loop_
_entity.id
_entity.type
_entity.pdbx_description
1 polymer ?
#
loop_
_entity_poly.entity_id
_entity_poly.type
_entity_poly.pdbx_seq_one_letter_code
_entity_poly.pdbx_strand_id
1 'polypeptide(L)'
;MFAQKYWACCLCASLLGVTPMKRMLINATHAEEVRVALITGNRLYDFDLENRTREQKKSNIYKGHVTRVEPSLEAVFVEYGAQRQGFLSMREIANSYFKADPRQTSNIRELITEGTELLVQVEKEERGNKGAALSTFISLAGRYLVLMPNNPKGGGISRQISGSVREELKEILASLNIPRGMSVIVRTAGIGRTQEELQLDLQHLLDLWAQIQGSASSGPSPMLVHQEAGVVTRAIRDYLRDDVAEILIDSEQAYNEAYNFVKAVMPRQLDKLKTYTLNEPLFAHFGIESQIQTAYEREVKLPSGGSIVIDQTEALVSIDINSAKST
;
A
#
# COMPACT_ATOMS: atom_id res chain seq x y z
N MET A 1 17.57 -36.66 -4.59
CA MET A 1 18.42 -36.53 -5.77
C MET A 1 18.04 -35.36 -6.70
N PHE A 2 16.98 -34.58 -6.41
CA PHE A 2 16.53 -33.43 -7.22
C PHE A 2 16.99 -32.07 -6.67
N ALA A 3 17.36 -31.93 -5.42
CA ALA A 3 17.78 -30.66 -4.81
C ALA A 3 19.20 -30.21 -5.18
N GLN A 4 20.07 -31.11 -5.61
CA GLN A 4 21.47 -30.80 -5.96
C GLN A 4 21.63 -30.13 -7.34
N LYS A 5 20.65 -30.26 -8.24
CA LYS A 5 20.72 -29.63 -9.57
C LYS A 5 20.43 -28.14 -9.56
N TYR A 6 19.69 -27.63 -8.59
CA TYR A 6 19.35 -26.19 -8.53
C TYR A 6 20.46 -25.32 -7.92
N TRP A 7 21.30 -25.87 -7.06
CA TRP A 7 22.47 -25.16 -6.51
C TRP A 7 23.59 -24.96 -7.52
N ALA A 8 23.79 -25.90 -8.44
CA ALA A 8 24.80 -25.80 -9.49
C ALA A 8 24.47 -24.70 -10.52
N CYS A 9 23.19 -24.44 -10.78
CA CYS A 9 22.77 -23.43 -11.74
C CYS A 9 22.98 -21.99 -11.20
N CYS A 10 22.75 -21.75 -9.90
CA CYS A 10 23.00 -20.44 -9.26
C CYS A 10 24.51 -20.13 -9.14
N LEU A 11 25.35 -21.12 -8.88
CA LEU A 11 26.81 -20.96 -8.85
C LEU A 11 27.39 -20.70 -10.23
N CYS A 12 26.86 -21.34 -11.29
CA CYS A 12 27.26 -21.06 -12.67
C CYS A 12 26.84 -19.65 -13.14
N ALA A 13 25.67 -19.15 -12.75
CA ALA A 13 25.23 -17.80 -13.09
C ALA A 13 26.10 -16.73 -12.42
N SER A 14 26.54 -16.96 -11.18
CA SER A 14 27.47 -16.07 -10.48
C SER A 14 28.87 -16.02 -11.07
N LEU A 15 29.31 -17.11 -11.71
CA LEU A 15 30.61 -17.22 -12.39
C LEU A 15 30.61 -16.54 -13.78
N LEU A 16 29.43 -16.34 -14.39
CA LEU A 16 29.29 -15.71 -15.69
C LEU A 16 28.97 -14.21 -15.63
N GLY A 17 28.89 -13.62 -14.42
CA GLY A 17 28.60 -12.19 -14.26
C GLY A 17 27.19 -11.77 -14.71
N VAL A 18 26.29 -12.72 -14.99
CA VAL A 18 24.90 -12.45 -15.36
C VAL A 18 24.08 -12.32 -14.09
N THR A 19 23.79 -11.09 -13.68
CA THR A 19 22.81 -10.85 -12.63
C THR A 19 21.44 -11.35 -13.08
N PRO A 20 20.76 -12.23 -12.30
CA PRO A 20 19.45 -12.74 -12.69
C PRO A 20 18.45 -11.59 -12.83
N MET A 21 17.76 -11.55 -13.98
CA MET A 21 16.82 -10.50 -14.33
C MET A 21 15.65 -10.46 -13.35
N LYS A 22 15.35 -9.27 -12.81
CA LYS A 22 14.15 -9.02 -12.01
C LYS A 22 12.97 -8.70 -12.91
N ARG A 23 11.83 -9.31 -12.62
CA ARG A 23 10.57 -9.13 -13.35
C ARG A 23 9.41 -8.95 -12.39
N MET A 24 8.42 -8.20 -12.85
CA MET A 24 7.09 -8.17 -12.27
C MET A 24 6.13 -8.92 -13.20
N LEU A 25 5.41 -9.89 -12.65
CA LEU A 25 4.44 -10.70 -13.40
C LEU A 25 3.05 -10.37 -12.89
N ILE A 26 2.14 -9.97 -13.76
CA ILE A 26 0.76 -9.64 -13.43
C ILE A 26 -0.16 -10.63 -14.14
N ASN A 27 -0.76 -11.51 -13.36
CA ASN A 27 -1.75 -12.49 -13.81
C ASN A 27 -3.15 -12.02 -13.45
N ALA A 28 -3.92 -11.65 -14.45
CA ALA A 28 -5.25 -11.06 -14.33
C ALA A 28 -6.25 -11.68 -15.31
N THR A 29 -6.00 -12.91 -15.79
CA THR A 29 -6.87 -13.66 -16.69
C THR A 29 -8.15 -14.16 -16.00
N HIS A 30 -8.12 -14.35 -14.67
CA HIS A 30 -9.28 -14.74 -13.89
C HIS A 30 -10.12 -13.51 -13.49
N ALA A 31 -11.44 -13.58 -13.72
CA ALA A 31 -12.34 -12.46 -13.41
C ALA A 31 -12.37 -12.10 -11.91
N GLU A 32 -12.19 -13.10 -11.05
CA GLU A 32 -12.34 -12.97 -9.59
C GLU A 32 -11.02 -12.64 -8.86
N GLU A 33 -9.88 -12.80 -9.52
CA GLU A 33 -8.58 -12.74 -8.87
C GLU A 33 -7.54 -12.06 -9.75
N VAL A 34 -6.76 -11.16 -9.15
CA VAL A 34 -5.55 -10.60 -9.75
C VAL A 34 -4.37 -10.92 -8.86
N ARG A 35 -3.33 -11.49 -9.45
CA ARG A 35 -2.11 -11.89 -8.76
C ARG A 35 -0.92 -11.14 -9.32
N VAL A 36 -0.07 -10.62 -8.43
CA VAL A 36 1.19 -9.96 -8.80
C VAL A 36 2.34 -10.69 -8.14
N ALA A 37 3.31 -11.10 -8.93
CA ALA A 37 4.52 -11.77 -8.45
C ALA A 37 5.77 -10.98 -8.84
N LEU A 38 6.68 -10.82 -7.91
CA LEU A 38 8.00 -10.25 -8.13
C LEU A 38 9.03 -11.36 -8.10
N ILE A 39 9.77 -11.52 -9.19
CA ILE A 39 10.74 -12.61 -9.36
C ILE A 39 12.13 -12.11 -9.70
N THR A 40 13.13 -12.87 -9.30
CA THR A 40 14.52 -12.74 -9.74
C THR A 40 14.92 -14.04 -10.42
N GLY A 41 15.10 -13.99 -11.75
CA GLY A 41 15.14 -15.23 -12.55
C GLY A 41 13.81 -15.98 -12.44
N ASN A 42 13.84 -17.18 -11.86
CA ASN A 42 12.65 -18.00 -11.58
C ASN A 42 12.37 -18.12 -10.07
N ARG A 43 12.94 -17.25 -9.26
CA ARG A 43 12.74 -17.24 -7.81
C ARG A 43 11.77 -16.14 -7.41
N LEU A 44 10.67 -16.52 -6.79
CA LEU A 44 9.72 -15.61 -6.17
C LEU A 44 10.34 -14.95 -4.93
N TYR A 45 10.25 -13.62 -4.81
CA TYR A 45 10.67 -12.90 -3.61
C TYR A 45 9.57 -12.03 -3.01
N ASP A 46 8.51 -11.73 -3.78
CA ASP A 46 7.34 -11.02 -3.25
C ASP A 46 6.08 -11.41 -4.03
N PHE A 47 4.92 -11.36 -3.38
CA PHE A 47 3.65 -11.76 -3.97
C PHE A 47 2.51 -10.97 -3.36
N ASP A 48 1.62 -10.46 -4.19
CA ASP A 48 0.38 -9.80 -3.78
C ASP A 48 -0.81 -10.38 -4.54
N LEU A 49 -1.94 -10.45 -3.85
CA LEU A 49 -3.18 -11.04 -4.35
C LEU A 49 -4.35 -10.13 -4.02
N GLU A 50 -5.20 -9.87 -5.00
CA GLU A 50 -6.48 -9.21 -4.80
C GLU A 50 -7.61 -10.09 -5.28
N ASN A 51 -8.56 -10.36 -4.38
CA ASN A 51 -9.79 -11.00 -4.74
C ASN A 51 -10.84 -9.92 -5.07
N ARG A 52 -11.26 -9.84 -6.32
CA ARG A 52 -12.22 -8.85 -6.82
C ARG A 52 -13.64 -9.05 -6.28
N THR A 53 -13.94 -10.23 -5.75
CA THR A 53 -15.25 -10.51 -5.14
C THR A 53 -15.35 -9.98 -3.71
N ARG A 54 -14.21 -9.72 -3.07
CA ARG A 54 -14.13 -9.14 -1.72
C ARG A 54 -13.69 -7.68 -1.83
N GLU A 55 -14.60 -6.79 -1.50
CA GLU A 55 -14.29 -5.37 -1.43
C GLU A 55 -13.21 -5.10 -0.37
N GLN A 56 -12.05 -4.60 -0.82
CA GLN A 56 -11.01 -4.11 0.08
C GLN A 56 -11.34 -2.67 0.45
N LYS A 57 -11.48 -2.40 1.74
CA LYS A 57 -11.83 -1.07 2.27
C LYS A 57 -10.63 -0.31 2.80
N LYS A 58 -9.51 -0.98 3.06
CA LYS A 58 -8.30 -0.34 3.58
C LYS A 58 -7.84 0.80 2.67
N SER A 59 -7.55 1.93 3.27
CA SER A 59 -7.15 3.19 2.61
C SER A 59 -8.26 3.89 1.81
N ASN A 60 -9.44 3.31 1.66
CA ASN A 60 -10.60 3.99 1.09
C ASN A 60 -11.00 5.19 1.96
N ILE A 61 -11.49 6.23 1.32
CA ILE A 61 -11.94 7.48 1.97
C ILE A 61 -13.45 7.60 1.82
N TYR A 62 -14.11 7.83 2.93
CA TYR A 62 -15.56 7.97 3.01
C TYR A 62 -15.94 9.32 3.63
N LYS A 63 -17.05 9.88 3.19
CA LYS A 63 -17.79 10.86 3.97
C LYS A 63 -18.69 10.07 4.92
N GLY A 64 -18.58 10.33 6.21
CA GLY A 64 -19.37 9.70 7.24
C GLY A 64 -19.89 10.72 8.24
N HIS A 65 -20.65 10.27 9.21
CA HIS A 65 -21.11 11.12 10.32
C HIS A 65 -21.05 10.37 11.66
N VAL A 66 -20.83 11.13 12.72
CA VAL A 66 -20.79 10.61 14.10
C VAL A 66 -22.18 10.15 14.51
N THR A 67 -22.29 8.89 14.92
CA THR A 67 -23.55 8.31 15.42
C THR A 67 -23.60 8.23 16.93
N ARG A 68 -22.44 8.08 17.59
CA ARG A 68 -22.33 7.97 19.04
C ARG A 68 -20.99 8.47 19.53
N VAL A 69 -21.01 9.22 20.62
CA VAL A 69 -19.82 9.65 21.34
C VAL A 69 -19.65 8.78 22.59
N GLU A 70 -18.49 8.14 22.72
CA GLU A 70 -18.19 7.21 23.83
C GLU A 70 -17.00 7.71 24.66
N PRO A 71 -17.25 8.47 25.74
CA PRO A 71 -16.18 9.06 26.56
C PRO A 71 -15.27 8.03 27.21
N SER A 72 -15.84 6.87 27.62
CA SER A 72 -15.06 5.81 28.27
C SER A 72 -13.95 5.22 27.41
N LEU A 73 -14.09 5.33 26.07
CA LEU A 73 -13.12 4.88 25.08
C LEU A 73 -12.32 6.04 24.47
N GLU A 74 -12.59 7.28 24.85
CA GLU A 74 -12.06 8.48 24.18
C GLU A 74 -12.22 8.38 22.65
N ALA A 75 -13.41 8.00 22.20
CA ALA A 75 -13.68 7.69 20.81
C ALA A 75 -15.11 8.03 20.39
N VAL A 76 -15.33 8.05 19.08
CA VAL A 76 -16.66 8.13 18.49
C VAL A 76 -16.88 6.96 17.53
N PHE A 77 -18.16 6.62 17.33
CA PHE A 77 -18.58 5.69 16.30
C PHE A 77 -19.11 6.47 15.10
N VAL A 78 -18.73 6.03 13.91
CA VAL A 78 -19.00 6.73 12.65
C VAL A 78 -19.75 5.80 11.70
N GLU A 79 -20.87 6.28 11.20
CA GLU A 79 -21.55 5.69 10.06
C GLU A 79 -20.86 6.16 8.78
N TYR A 80 -20.28 5.22 8.02
CA TYR A 80 -19.52 5.52 6.79
C TYR A 80 -19.98 4.70 5.58
N GLY A 81 -21.10 3.96 5.71
CA GLY A 81 -21.71 3.18 4.64
C GLY A 81 -21.31 1.69 4.62
N ALA A 82 -20.65 1.20 5.67
CA ALA A 82 -20.38 -0.22 5.85
C ALA A 82 -21.45 -0.91 6.71
N GLN A 83 -21.41 -2.24 6.77
CA GLN A 83 -22.37 -3.00 7.61
C GLN A 83 -22.23 -2.68 9.11
N ARG A 84 -21.04 -2.28 9.54
CA ARG A 84 -20.74 -1.92 10.91
C ARG A 84 -20.20 -0.50 10.97
N GLN A 85 -20.52 0.19 12.05
CA GLN A 85 -19.96 1.50 12.33
C GLN A 85 -18.46 1.41 12.55
N GLY A 86 -17.73 2.41 12.06
CA GLY A 86 -16.30 2.53 12.26
C GLY A 86 -15.97 3.11 13.65
N PHE A 87 -14.84 2.72 14.18
CA PHE A 87 -14.26 3.25 15.41
C PHE A 87 -13.26 4.37 15.06
N LEU A 88 -13.45 5.53 15.66
CA LEU A 88 -12.59 6.70 15.46
C LEU A 88 -12.13 7.22 16.83
N SER A 89 -10.86 6.99 17.15
CA SER A 89 -10.25 7.52 18.38
C SER A 89 -10.16 9.04 18.34
N MET A 90 -10.29 9.70 19.48
CA MET A 90 -10.13 11.16 19.62
C MET A 90 -8.77 11.66 19.05
N ARG A 91 -7.73 10.85 19.16
CA ARG A 91 -6.38 11.17 18.63
C ARG A 91 -6.31 11.19 17.11
N GLU A 92 -7.26 10.50 16.46
CA GLU A 92 -7.38 10.42 15.00
C GLU A 92 -8.37 11.44 14.44
N ILE A 93 -8.90 12.34 15.27
CA ILE A 93 -9.79 13.42 14.85
C ILE A 93 -8.98 14.71 14.70
N ALA A 94 -8.99 15.27 13.50
CA ALA A 94 -8.36 16.57 13.24
C ALA A 94 -9.07 17.68 14.02
N ASN A 95 -8.30 18.63 14.55
CA ASN A 95 -8.82 19.72 15.36
C ASN A 95 -9.88 20.58 14.64
N SER A 96 -9.88 20.59 13.32
CA SER A 96 -10.87 21.31 12.52
C SER A 96 -12.31 20.81 12.68
N TYR A 97 -12.48 19.59 13.17
CA TYR A 97 -13.79 19.00 13.47
C TYR A 97 -14.27 19.27 14.90
N PHE A 98 -13.39 19.77 15.78
CA PHE A 98 -13.74 20.07 17.16
C PHE A 98 -14.45 21.42 17.28
N LYS A 99 -15.48 21.46 18.15
CA LYS A 99 -16.25 22.67 18.47
C LYS A 99 -15.56 23.53 19.54
N ALA A 100 -14.67 22.93 20.33
CA ALA A 100 -13.90 23.59 21.38
C ALA A 100 -12.40 23.25 21.23
N ASP A 101 -11.54 24.05 21.87
CA ASP A 101 -10.10 23.77 21.87
C ASP A 101 -9.79 22.53 22.75
N PRO A 102 -9.19 21.48 22.18
CA PRO A 102 -8.82 20.28 22.94
C PRO A 102 -7.75 20.51 24.01
N ARG A 103 -7.13 21.72 24.05
CA ARG A 103 -6.23 22.12 25.12
C ARG A 103 -6.98 22.60 26.36
N GLN A 104 -8.23 23.00 26.22
CA GLN A 104 -9.07 23.54 27.31
C GLN A 104 -9.96 22.48 27.94
N THR A 105 -10.34 21.46 27.19
CA THR A 105 -11.16 20.35 27.69
C THR A 105 -10.69 19.02 27.12
N SER A 106 -10.65 17.99 27.93
CA SER A 106 -10.42 16.61 27.53
C SER A 106 -11.71 15.81 27.34
N ASN A 107 -12.87 16.44 27.61
CA ASN A 107 -14.16 15.77 27.47
C ASN A 107 -14.58 15.71 25.99
N ILE A 108 -14.55 14.53 25.41
CA ILE A 108 -14.88 14.33 24.00
C ILE A 108 -16.30 14.79 23.63
N ARG A 109 -17.25 14.78 24.56
CA ARG A 109 -18.63 15.26 24.33
C ARG A 109 -18.70 16.77 24.12
N GLU A 110 -17.75 17.52 24.66
CA GLU A 110 -17.64 18.97 24.45
C GLU A 110 -16.94 19.28 23.14
N LEU A 111 -16.08 18.36 22.66
CA LEU A 111 -15.30 18.53 21.45
C LEU A 111 -16.08 18.17 20.19
N ILE A 112 -16.88 17.11 20.22
CA ILE A 112 -17.59 16.62 19.04
C ILE A 112 -18.98 16.11 19.41
N THR A 113 -19.94 16.26 18.51
CA THR A 113 -21.33 15.85 18.72
C THR A 113 -21.78 14.85 17.65
N GLU A 114 -22.80 14.08 18.01
CA GLU A 114 -23.52 13.23 17.07
C GLU A 114 -24.06 14.06 15.89
N GLY A 115 -24.08 13.46 14.71
CA GLY A 115 -24.43 14.12 13.45
C GLY A 115 -23.29 14.92 12.81
N THR A 116 -22.14 15.10 13.47
CA THR A 116 -20.99 15.78 12.85
C THR A 116 -20.50 14.99 11.64
N GLU A 117 -20.51 15.61 10.47
CA GLU A 117 -19.96 15.02 9.24
C GLU A 117 -18.44 15.07 9.23
N LEU A 118 -17.83 13.97 8.81
CA LEU A 118 -16.40 13.76 8.79
C LEU A 118 -15.96 13.14 7.45
N LEU A 119 -14.78 13.53 6.99
CA LEU A 119 -14.06 12.79 5.97
C LEU A 119 -13.12 11.82 6.69
N VAL A 120 -13.31 10.52 6.47
CA VAL A 120 -12.57 9.46 7.17
C VAL A 120 -11.92 8.49 6.20
N GLN A 121 -10.73 8.03 6.55
CA GLN A 121 -10.00 6.99 5.85
C GLN A 121 -9.93 5.73 6.70
N VAL A 122 -10.10 4.57 6.07
CA VAL A 122 -10.00 3.27 6.74
C VAL A 122 -8.54 2.91 6.95
N GLU A 123 -8.09 2.85 8.21
CA GLU A 123 -6.74 2.41 8.57
C GLU A 123 -6.64 0.90 8.70
N LYS A 124 -7.65 0.30 9.35
CA LYS A 124 -7.75 -1.15 9.54
C LYS A 124 -9.17 -1.59 9.23
N GLU A 125 -9.28 -2.65 8.45
CA GLU A 125 -10.58 -3.25 8.13
C GLU A 125 -11.23 -3.92 9.34
N GLU A 126 -12.53 -4.15 9.20
CA GLU A 126 -13.32 -4.91 10.18
C GLU A 126 -12.69 -6.29 10.40
N ARG A 127 -12.61 -6.71 11.65
CA ARG A 127 -12.09 -8.02 12.02
C ARG A 127 -12.91 -8.65 13.13
N GLY A 128 -13.45 -9.84 12.89
CA GLY A 128 -14.33 -10.52 13.86
C GLY A 128 -15.51 -9.64 14.23
N ASN A 129 -15.66 -9.32 15.51
CA ASN A 129 -16.72 -8.45 16.02
C ASN A 129 -16.35 -6.96 16.10
N LYS A 130 -15.13 -6.59 15.68
CA LYS A 130 -14.64 -5.21 15.72
C LYS A 130 -14.92 -4.50 14.40
N GLY A 131 -15.50 -3.29 14.48
CA GLY A 131 -15.63 -2.41 13.33
C GLY A 131 -14.28 -1.91 12.82
N ALA A 132 -14.28 -1.32 11.63
CA ALA A 132 -13.07 -0.73 11.04
C ALA A 132 -12.49 0.38 11.94
N ALA A 133 -11.17 0.49 12.00
CA ALA A 133 -10.50 1.64 12.57
C ALA A 133 -10.35 2.74 11.51
N LEU A 134 -10.80 3.94 11.86
CA LEU A 134 -10.83 5.11 11.01
C LEU A 134 -9.87 6.19 11.49
N SER A 135 -9.44 7.06 10.56
CA SER A 135 -8.74 8.31 10.86
C SER A 135 -9.30 9.45 10.00
N THR A 136 -9.36 10.65 10.55
CA THR A 136 -9.64 11.86 9.77
C THR A 136 -8.38 12.44 9.15
N PHE A 137 -7.19 11.98 9.56
CA PHE A 137 -5.92 12.35 8.95
C PHE A 137 -5.72 11.56 7.68
N ILE A 138 -6.04 12.18 6.55
CA ILE A 138 -5.96 11.56 5.23
C ILE A 138 -4.50 11.41 4.81
N SER A 139 -4.20 10.26 4.21
CA SER A 139 -2.89 9.91 3.67
C SER A 139 -3.05 9.38 2.25
N LEU A 140 -2.47 10.07 1.28
CA LEU A 140 -2.53 9.71 -0.14
C LEU A 140 -1.15 9.25 -0.60
N ALA A 141 -1.03 7.97 -0.94
CA ALA A 141 0.23 7.38 -1.36
C ALA A 141 0.46 7.59 -2.86
N GLY A 142 1.52 8.31 -3.19
CA GLY A 142 2.10 8.40 -4.53
C GLY A 142 3.22 7.39 -4.73
N ARG A 143 3.92 7.52 -5.85
CA ARG A 143 5.08 6.68 -6.14
C ARG A 143 6.27 7.01 -5.22
N TYR A 144 6.60 8.26 -5.09
CA TYR A 144 7.77 8.76 -4.36
C TYR A 144 7.41 9.46 -3.06
N LEU A 145 6.19 9.97 -2.98
CA LEU A 145 5.70 10.79 -1.89
C LEU A 145 4.44 10.19 -1.27
N VAL A 146 4.19 10.56 -0.02
CA VAL A 146 2.89 10.41 0.63
C VAL A 146 2.42 11.81 1.01
N LEU A 147 1.27 12.24 0.49
CA LEU A 147 0.65 13.52 0.81
C LEU A 147 -0.27 13.37 2.02
N MET A 148 -0.11 14.23 3.01
CA MET A 148 -1.00 14.38 4.16
C MET A 148 -1.64 15.76 4.11
N PRO A 149 -2.83 15.89 3.49
CA PRO A 149 -3.39 17.19 3.15
C PRO A 149 -3.92 17.97 4.36
N ASN A 150 -4.21 17.30 5.47
CA ASN A 150 -4.76 17.90 6.69
C ASN A 150 -3.93 17.64 7.95
N ASN A 151 -2.68 17.23 7.80
CA ASN A 151 -1.74 17.01 8.90
C ASN A 151 -0.42 17.75 8.65
N PRO A 152 -0.31 19.04 9.00
CA PRO A 152 0.88 19.85 8.71
C PRO A 152 2.13 19.43 9.49
N LYS A 153 1.98 18.61 10.52
CA LYS A 153 3.10 18.14 11.37
C LYS A 153 3.61 16.76 10.99
N GLY A 154 2.96 16.09 10.04
CA GLY A 154 3.25 14.69 9.69
C GLY A 154 4.39 14.50 8.70
N GLY A 155 4.93 15.58 8.09
CA GLY A 155 5.90 15.51 7.01
C GLY A 155 7.30 15.05 7.39
N GLY A 156 8.10 14.71 6.38
CA GLY A 156 9.49 14.33 6.54
C GLY A 156 10.01 13.37 5.49
N ILE A 157 10.95 12.54 5.90
CA ILE A 157 11.61 11.54 5.05
C ILE A 157 11.50 10.19 5.73
N SER A 158 11.26 9.13 4.96
CA SER A 158 11.19 7.76 5.46
C SER A 158 12.33 7.45 6.45
N ARG A 159 11.98 6.76 7.54
CA ARG A 159 12.97 6.37 8.57
C ARG A 159 14.01 5.38 8.06
N GLN A 160 13.73 4.72 6.95
CA GLN A 160 14.67 3.79 6.31
C GLN A 160 15.77 4.50 5.53
N ILE A 161 15.66 5.80 5.33
CA ILE A 161 16.66 6.63 4.62
C ILE A 161 17.53 7.33 5.66
N SER A 162 18.85 7.17 5.55
CA SER A 162 19.84 7.73 6.47
C SER A 162 21.03 8.36 5.72
N GLY A 163 21.93 8.99 6.47
CA GLY A 163 23.18 9.55 5.94
C GLY A 163 22.99 10.74 4.98
N SER A 164 23.93 10.90 4.05
CA SER A 164 23.97 12.02 3.08
C SER A 164 22.73 12.05 2.18
N VAL A 165 22.20 10.90 1.81
CA VAL A 165 20.98 10.79 0.99
C VAL A 165 19.78 11.45 1.67
N ARG A 166 19.71 11.36 3.00
CA ARG A 166 18.63 12.00 3.76
C ARG A 166 18.74 13.53 3.71
N GLU A 167 19.96 14.06 3.80
CA GLU A 167 20.18 15.51 3.75
C GLU A 167 19.88 16.06 2.35
N GLU A 168 20.31 15.38 1.29
CA GLU A 168 19.98 15.72 -0.09
C GLU A 168 18.45 15.76 -0.31
N LEU A 169 17.72 14.74 0.16
CA LEU A 169 16.28 14.71 0.05
C LEU A 169 15.57 15.79 0.88
N LYS A 170 16.17 16.26 1.99
CA LYS A 170 15.64 17.41 2.74
C LYS A 170 15.72 18.70 1.93
N GLU A 171 16.81 18.92 1.22
CA GLU A 171 16.99 20.09 0.36
C GLU A 171 15.95 20.05 -0.79
N ILE A 172 15.79 18.90 -1.44
CA ILE A 172 14.78 18.73 -2.50
C ILE A 172 13.38 18.95 -1.91
N LEU A 173 13.06 18.37 -0.76
CA LEU A 173 11.74 18.51 -0.12
C LEU A 173 11.43 19.98 0.20
N ALA A 174 12.43 20.75 0.65
CA ALA A 174 12.28 22.17 0.92
C ALA A 174 12.03 23.01 -0.34
N SER A 175 12.44 22.51 -1.50
CA SER A 175 12.23 23.16 -2.80
C SER A 175 10.88 22.82 -3.46
N LEU A 176 10.15 21.82 -2.95
CA LEU A 176 8.84 21.43 -3.48
C LEU A 176 7.77 22.46 -3.11
N ASN A 177 6.83 22.67 -4.03
CA ASN A 177 5.70 23.58 -3.85
C ASN A 177 4.58 22.91 -3.03
N ILE A 178 4.81 22.69 -1.73
CA ILE A 178 3.82 22.08 -0.83
C ILE A 178 2.86 23.17 -0.34
N PRO A 179 1.53 23.04 -0.54
CA PRO A 179 0.57 24.00 -0.06
C PRO A 179 0.59 24.14 1.46
N ARG A 180 0.30 25.36 1.95
CA ARG A 180 0.25 25.64 3.39
C ARG A 180 -0.81 24.77 4.08
N GLY A 181 -0.45 24.18 5.23
CA GLY A 181 -1.32 23.28 5.98
C GLY A 181 -1.24 21.82 5.58
N MET A 182 -0.52 21.51 4.50
CA MET A 182 -0.22 20.15 4.07
C MET A 182 1.18 19.73 4.46
N SER A 183 1.43 18.44 4.48
CA SER A 183 2.77 17.88 4.63
C SER A 183 2.98 16.66 3.74
N VAL A 184 4.23 16.34 3.51
CA VAL A 184 4.65 15.26 2.61
C VAL A 184 5.72 14.41 3.28
N ILE A 185 5.63 13.10 3.10
CA ILE A 185 6.71 12.15 3.44
C ILE A 185 7.35 11.66 2.15
N VAL A 186 8.69 11.77 2.06
CA VAL A 186 9.45 11.15 0.98
C VAL A 186 9.61 9.66 1.29
N ARG A 187 9.16 8.82 0.36
CA ARG A 187 9.27 7.36 0.42
C ARG A 187 10.69 6.90 0.03
N THR A 188 11.04 5.66 0.36
CA THR A 188 12.32 5.05 -0.06
C THR A 188 12.50 5.03 -1.57
N ALA A 189 11.41 4.94 -2.33
CA ALA A 189 11.42 5.04 -3.78
C ALA A 189 11.85 6.41 -4.33
N GLY A 190 11.83 7.46 -3.51
CA GLY A 190 12.29 8.80 -3.86
C GLY A 190 13.80 8.97 -3.86
N ILE A 191 14.57 7.97 -3.41
CA ILE A 191 16.03 8.00 -3.43
C ILE A 191 16.51 8.15 -4.88
N GLY A 192 17.41 9.13 -5.12
CA GLY A 192 18.00 9.38 -6.43
C GLY A 192 17.02 9.96 -7.47
N ARG A 193 15.85 10.44 -7.05
CA ARG A 193 14.88 11.13 -7.94
C ARG A 193 15.17 12.61 -8.00
N THR A 194 14.89 13.20 -9.17
CA THR A 194 15.05 14.63 -9.36
C THR A 194 13.90 15.41 -8.70
N GLN A 195 14.12 16.71 -8.51
CA GLN A 195 13.08 17.61 -8.00
C GLN A 195 11.83 17.58 -8.91
N GLU A 196 12.02 17.53 -10.23
CA GLU A 196 10.94 17.50 -11.22
C GLU A 196 10.11 16.22 -11.10
N GLU A 197 10.75 15.06 -10.89
CA GLU A 197 10.05 13.79 -10.69
C GLU A 197 9.22 13.81 -9.40
N LEU A 198 9.76 14.35 -8.32
CA LEU A 198 9.03 14.50 -7.05
C LEU A 198 7.91 15.53 -7.16
N GLN A 199 8.13 16.64 -7.88
CA GLN A 199 7.09 17.66 -8.10
C GLN A 199 5.94 17.12 -8.95
N LEU A 200 6.21 16.27 -9.94
CA LEU A 200 5.18 15.63 -10.76
C LEU A 200 4.31 14.70 -9.89
N ASP A 201 4.92 13.89 -9.04
CA ASP A 201 4.20 13.01 -8.10
C ASP A 201 3.35 13.82 -7.10
N LEU A 202 3.91 14.92 -6.57
CA LEU A 202 3.18 15.84 -5.71
C LEU A 202 1.96 16.44 -6.41
N GLN A 203 2.12 16.91 -7.67
CA GLN A 203 1.01 17.52 -8.42
C GLN A 203 -0.10 16.51 -8.64
N HIS A 204 0.22 15.28 -9.01
CA HIS A 204 -0.76 14.21 -9.14
C HIS A 204 -1.55 13.97 -7.84
N LEU A 205 -0.87 13.98 -6.69
CA LEU A 205 -1.52 13.82 -5.38
C LEU A 205 -2.38 15.04 -5.00
N LEU A 206 -1.96 16.26 -5.36
CA LEU A 206 -2.75 17.47 -5.13
C LEU A 206 -4.02 17.49 -5.97
N ASP A 207 -3.94 17.06 -7.24
CA ASP A 207 -5.08 16.95 -8.13
C ASP A 207 -6.08 15.90 -7.61
N LEU A 208 -5.57 14.74 -7.14
CA LEU A 208 -6.38 13.72 -6.49
C LEU A 208 -7.08 14.26 -5.25
N TRP A 209 -6.35 14.99 -4.40
CA TRP A 209 -6.94 15.61 -3.21
C TRP A 209 -8.06 16.61 -3.55
N ALA A 210 -7.86 17.44 -4.57
CA ALA A 210 -8.88 18.36 -5.05
C ALA A 210 -10.16 17.64 -5.52
N GLN A 211 -10.02 16.51 -6.22
CA GLN A 211 -11.14 15.67 -6.63
C GLN A 211 -11.89 15.08 -5.42
N ILE A 212 -11.14 14.58 -4.42
CA ILE A 212 -11.72 14.04 -3.17
C ILE A 212 -12.52 15.11 -2.44
N GLN A 213 -11.97 16.31 -2.28
CA GLN A 213 -12.68 17.44 -1.65
C GLN A 213 -13.92 17.86 -2.42
N GLY A 214 -13.84 17.92 -3.74
CA GLY A 214 -14.98 18.24 -4.61
C GLY A 214 -16.11 17.24 -4.46
N SER A 215 -15.80 15.95 -4.49
CA SER A 215 -16.79 14.87 -4.29
C SER A 215 -17.38 14.88 -2.89
N ALA A 216 -16.56 15.10 -1.85
CA ALA A 216 -17.02 15.13 -0.46
C ALA A 216 -17.95 16.31 -0.17
N SER A 217 -17.73 17.46 -0.79
CA SER A 217 -18.54 18.67 -0.57
C SER A 217 -19.94 18.59 -1.17
N SER A 218 -20.12 17.89 -2.27
CA SER A 218 -21.37 17.79 -3.02
C SER A 218 -22.21 16.55 -2.68
N GLY A 219 -21.65 15.57 -2.02
CA GLY A 219 -22.28 14.26 -1.78
C GLY A 219 -23.02 14.14 -0.44
N PRO A 220 -23.93 13.15 -0.34
CA PRO A 220 -24.59 12.81 0.92
C PRO A 220 -23.63 12.18 1.93
N SER A 221 -24.09 11.97 3.17
CA SER A 221 -23.42 11.16 4.18
C SER A 221 -24.36 10.03 4.63
N PRO A 222 -23.93 8.75 4.61
CA PRO A 222 -22.59 8.24 4.25
C PRO A 222 -22.37 8.09 2.74
N MET A 223 -21.09 8.18 2.29
CA MET A 223 -20.72 8.01 0.89
C MET A 223 -19.25 7.59 0.74
N LEU A 224 -18.96 6.66 -0.18
CA LEU A 224 -17.58 6.41 -0.65
C LEU A 224 -17.13 7.59 -1.52
N VAL A 225 -16.07 8.25 -1.14
CA VAL A 225 -15.51 9.42 -1.83
C VAL A 225 -14.35 9.03 -2.73
N HIS A 226 -13.46 8.16 -2.23
CA HIS A 226 -12.30 7.69 -2.97
C HIS A 226 -12.00 6.23 -2.62
N GLN A 227 -11.83 5.43 -3.66
CA GLN A 227 -11.39 4.05 -3.54
C GLN A 227 -9.90 3.96 -3.79
N GLU A 228 -9.15 3.26 -2.91
CA GLU A 228 -7.73 2.98 -3.10
C GLU A 228 -7.52 2.18 -4.39
N ALA A 229 -6.39 2.40 -5.04
CA ALA A 229 -6.04 1.71 -6.27
C ALA A 229 -6.01 0.19 -6.10
N GLY A 230 -6.40 -0.54 -7.14
CA GLY A 230 -6.30 -1.99 -7.20
C GLY A 230 -4.87 -2.50 -7.18
N VAL A 231 -4.70 -3.81 -7.05
CA VAL A 231 -3.38 -4.46 -6.88
C VAL A 231 -2.42 -4.17 -8.04
N VAL A 232 -2.90 -4.03 -9.26
CA VAL A 232 -2.05 -3.72 -10.43
C VAL A 232 -1.35 -2.38 -10.25
N THR A 233 -2.12 -1.32 -10.06
CA THR A 233 -1.59 0.03 -9.85
C THR A 233 -0.76 0.11 -8.57
N ARG A 234 -1.23 -0.49 -7.49
CA ARG A 234 -0.54 -0.50 -6.20
C ARG A 234 0.80 -1.21 -6.28
N ALA A 235 0.89 -2.36 -6.94
CA ALA A 235 2.14 -3.10 -7.11
C ALA A 235 3.16 -2.30 -7.94
N ILE A 236 2.73 -1.68 -9.03
CA ILE A 236 3.60 -0.83 -9.86
C ILE A 236 4.07 0.38 -9.05
N ARG A 237 3.16 1.06 -8.36
CA ARG A 237 3.45 2.22 -7.50
C ARG A 237 4.48 1.88 -6.43
N ASP A 238 4.35 0.74 -5.77
CA ASP A 238 5.14 0.42 -4.58
C ASP A 238 6.41 -0.38 -4.88
N TYR A 239 6.40 -1.23 -5.90
CA TYR A 239 7.47 -2.19 -6.15
C TYR A 239 8.25 -1.98 -7.45
N LEU A 240 7.77 -1.20 -8.42
CA LEU A 240 8.53 -0.96 -9.63
C LEU A 240 9.78 -0.12 -9.31
N ARG A 241 10.94 -0.76 -9.41
CA ARG A 241 12.26 -0.13 -9.23
C ARG A 241 13.01 -0.11 -10.57
N ASP A 242 14.09 0.65 -10.62
CA ASP A 242 14.91 0.75 -11.83
C ASP A 242 15.55 -0.59 -12.22
N ASP A 243 15.82 -1.45 -11.24
CA ASP A 243 16.39 -2.79 -11.43
C ASP A 243 15.36 -3.85 -11.91
N VAL A 244 14.07 -3.51 -11.95
CA VAL A 244 13.05 -4.34 -12.63
C VAL A 244 13.16 -4.13 -14.11
N ALA A 245 13.50 -5.19 -14.85
CA ALA A 245 13.75 -5.11 -16.28
C ALA A 245 12.46 -5.02 -17.11
N GLU A 246 11.42 -5.76 -16.69
CA GLU A 246 10.15 -5.79 -17.42
C GLU A 246 8.98 -6.14 -16.52
N ILE A 247 7.80 -5.72 -16.94
CA ILE A 247 6.50 -6.05 -16.36
C ILE A 247 5.72 -6.83 -17.41
N LEU A 248 5.43 -8.10 -17.14
CA LEU A 248 4.67 -8.96 -18.04
C LEU A 248 3.22 -9.07 -17.54
N ILE A 249 2.27 -8.78 -18.42
CA ILE A 249 0.84 -8.72 -18.09
C ILE A 249 0.06 -9.59 -19.07
N ASP A 250 -0.74 -10.53 -18.58
CA ASP A 250 -1.48 -11.50 -19.38
C ASP A 250 -2.94 -11.11 -19.68
N SER A 251 -3.36 -9.89 -19.30
CA SER A 251 -4.70 -9.36 -19.51
C SER A 251 -4.64 -7.96 -20.12
N GLU A 252 -5.39 -7.74 -21.18
CA GLU A 252 -5.49 -6.44 -21.84
C GLU A 252 -6.05 -5.35 -20.91
N GLN A 253 -7.05 -5.68 -20.09
CA GLN A 253 -7.62 -4.75 -19.13
C GLN A 253 -6.57 -4.30 -18.10
N ALA A 254 -5.84 -5.25 -17.51
CA ALA A 254 -4.78 -4.97 -16.55
C ALA A 254 -3.60 -4.21 -17.20
N TYR A 255 -3.29 -4.50 -18.48
CA TYR A 255 -2.28 -3.76 -19.23
C TYR A 255 -2.69 -2.29 -19.41
N ASN A 256 -3.93 -2.03 -19.81
CA ASN A 256 -4.43 -0.66 -19.99
C ASN A 256 -4.44 0.12 -18.67
N GLU A 257 -4.82 -0.51 -17.55
CA GLU A 257 -4.72 0.08 -16.21
C GLU A 257 -3.27 0.46 -15.88
N ALA A 258 -2.35 -0.49 -16.04
CA ALA A 258 -0.92 -0.27 -15.80
C ALA A 258 -0.35 0.83 -16.70
N TYR A 259 -0.69 0.81 -17.99
CA TYR A 259 -0.23 1.80 -18.97
C TYR A 259 -0.66 3.22 -18.60
N ASN A 260 -1.93 3.41 -18.26
CA ASN A 260 -2.46 4.72 -17.89
C ASN A 260 -1.77 5.28 -16.65
N PHE A 261 -1.55 4.45 -15.65
CA PHE A 261 -0.85 4.84 -14.42
C PHE A 261 0.62 5.19 -14.70
N VAL A 262 1.36 4.30 -15.37
CA VAL A 262 2.79 4.53 -15.65
C VAL A 262 2.99 5.74 -16.55
N LYS A 263 2.13 5.96 -17.54
CA LYS A 263 2.15 7.14 -18.41
C LYS A 263 1.96 8.44 -17.62
N ALA A 264 1.08 8.45 -16.63
CA ALA A 264 0.79 9.62 -15.82
C ALA A 264 1.90 9.96 -14.81
N VAL A 265 2.49 8.95 -14.16
CA VAL A 265 3.37 9.11 -13.00
C VAL A 265 4.83 8.82 -13.31
N MET A 266 5.09 7.86 -14.20
CA MET A 266 6.44 7.35 -14.52
C MET A 266 6.65 7.16 -16.02
N PRO A 267 6.48 8.17 -16.86
CA PRO A 267 6.51 8.00 -18.32
C PRO A 267 7.80 7.37 -18.86
N ARG A 268 8.92 7.53 -18.16
CA ARG A 268 10.22 6.92 -18.52
C ARG A 268 10.27 5.40 -18.34
N GLN A 269 9.28 4.80 -17.67
CA GLN A 269 9.23 3.35 -17.41
C GLN A 269 8.24 2.62 -18.34
N LEU A 270 7.63 3.32 -19.31
CA LEU A 270 6.63 2.74 -20.22
C LEU A 270 7.16 1.59 -21.06
N ASP A 271 8.43 1.63 -21.43
CA ASP A 271 9.12 0.58 -22.20
C ASP A 271 9.24 -0.77 -21.48
N LYS A 272 9.10 -0.76 -20.15
CA LYS A 272 9.09 -1.97 -19.31
C LYS A 272 7.77 -2.73 -19.38
N LEU A 273 6.66 -2.08 -19.75
CA LEU A 273 5.37 -2.74 -19.87
C LEU A 273 5.31 -3.60 -21.12
N LYS A 274 5.01 -4.89 -20.95
CA LYS A 274 4.90 -5.85 -22.02
C LYS A 274 3.69 -6.76 -21.83
N THR A 275 3.00 -7.04 -22.92
CA THR A 275 1.91 -8.01 -22.94
C THR A 275 2.50 -9.42 -23.02
N TYR A 276 2.02 -10.32 -22.17
CA TYR A 276 2.33 -11.74 -22.24
C TYR A 276 1.34 -12.44 -23.17
N THR A 277 1.83 -13.08 -24.24
CA THR A 277 1.01 -13.64 -25.31
C THR A 277 1.20 -15.15 -25.54
N LEU A 278 2.01 -15.81 -24.71
CA LEU A 278 2.21 -17.25 -24.85
C LEU A 278 0.98 -18.04 -24.40
N ASN A 279 0.78 -19.23 -24.99
CA ASN A 279 -0.34 -20.11 -24.63
C ASN A 279 -0.18 -20.76 -23.23
N GLU A 280 1.05 -20.89 -22.74
CA GLU A 280 1.31 -21.39 -21.39
C GLU A 280 0.93 -20.32 -20.36
N PRO A 281 0.25 -20.67 -19.24
CA PRO A 281 -0.08 -19.71 -18.19
C PRO A 281 1.16 -19.02 -17.63
N LEU A 282 1.08 -17.70 -17.41
CA LEU A 282 2.20 -16.83 -17.05
C LEU A 282 3.02 -17.38 -15.86
N PHE A 283 2.38 -17.77 -14.77
CA PHE A 283 3.09 -18.25 -13.57
C PHE A 283 3.64 -19.66 -13.72
N ALA A 284 3.02 -20.50 -14.56
CA ALA A 284 3.53 -21.81 -14.91
C ALA A 284 4.80 -21.70 -15.74
N HIS A 285 4.82 -20.79 -16.72
CA HIS A 285 5.98 -20.50 -17.56
C HIS A 285 7.24 -20.15 -16.75
N PHE A 286 7.08 -19.37 -15.68
CA PHE A 286 8.18 -19.01 -14.78
C PHE A 286 8.39 -20.00 -13.62
N GLY A 287 7.59 -21.06 -13.53
CA GLY A 287 7.74 -22.12 -12.51
C GLY A 287 7.52 -21.62 -11.08
N ILE A 288 6.65 -20.63 -10.85
CA ILE A 288 6.46 -20.00 -9.54
C ILE A 288 5.20 -20.45 -8.80
N GLU A 289 4.29 -21.21 -9.42
CA GLU A 289 3.03 -21.67 -8.77
C GLU A 289 3.31 -22.47 -7.48
N SER A 290 4.29 -23.37 -7.49
CA SER A 290 4.67 -24.14 -6.30
C SER A 290 5.28 -23.28 -5.20
N GLN A 291 6.00 -22.23 -5.56
CA GLN A 291 6.59 -21.29 -4.61
C GLN A 291 5.49 -20.42 -3.95
N ILE A 292 4.46 -20.03 -4.71
CA ILE A 292 3.29 -19.32 -4.17
C ILE A 292 2.55 -20.24 -3.19
N GLN A 293 2.31 -21.50 -3.57
CA GLN A 293 1.66 -22.46 -2.68
C GLN A 293 2.40 -22.61 -1.34
N THR A 294 3.73 -22.75 -1.39
CA THR A 294 4.57 -22.82 -0.19
C THR A 294 4.45 -21.58 0.70
N ALA A 295 4.25 -20.39 0.12
CA ALA A 295 4.07 -19.16 0.90
C ALA A 295 2.79 -19.16 1.76
N TYR A 296 1.78 -19.98 1.40
CA TYR A 296 0.54 -20.14 2.17
C TYR A 296 0.55 -21.33 3.15
N GLU A 297 1.61 -22.12 3.16
CA GLU A 297 1.74 -23.21 4.11
C GLU A 297 1.99 -22.67 5.53
N ARG A 298 1.37 -23.33 6.52
CA ARG A 298 1.57 -23.00 7.94
C ARG A 298 3.01 -23.17 8.37
N GLU A 299 3.70 -24.20 7.84
CA GLU A 299 5.10 -24.50 8.13
C GLU A 299 5.97 -24.31 6.89
N VAL A 300 6.98 -23.46 7.01
CA VAL A 300 7.97 -23.21 5.97
C VAL A 300 9.31 -23.80 6.36
N LYS A 301 9.82 -24.73 5.55
CA LYS A 301 11.14 -25.36 5.75
C LYS A 301 12.25 -24.42 5.28
N LEU A 302 13.26 -24.25 6.11
CA LEU A 302 14.43 -23.42 5.79
C LEU A 302 15.53 -24.26 5.11
N PRO A 303 16.32 -23.66 4.21
CA PRO A 303 17.46 -24.34 3.57
C PRO A 303 18.48 -24.89 4.57
N SER A 304 18.59 -24.30 5.75
CA SER A 304 19.45 -24.72 6.85
C SER A 304 18.97 -26.00 7.57
N GLY A 305 17.77 -26.51 7.26
CA GLY A 305 17.18 -27.69 7.87
C GLY A 305 16.22 -27.41 9.03
N GLY A 306 16.08 -26.14 9.44
CA GLY A 306 15.05 -25.69 10.38
C GLY A 306 13.71 -25.44 9.72
N SER A 307 12.70 -25.02 10.51
CA SER A 307 11.40 -24.60 10.01
C SER A 307 10.85 -23.40 10.77
N ILE A 308 9.96 -22.67 10.11
CA ILE A 308 9.20 -21.56 10.70
C ILE A 308 7.73 -21.96 10.64
N VAL A 309 7.03 -21.86 11.78
CA VAL A 309 5.59 -22.07 11.87
C VAL A 309 4.90 -20.73 12.11
N ILE A 310 3.96 -20.38 11.25
CA ILE A 310 3.24 -19.12 11.31
C ILE A 310 1.78 -19.39 11.62
N ASP A 311 1.33 -18.94 12.78
CA ASP A 311 -0.05 -19.10 13.24
C ASP A 311 -0.74 -17.75 13.37
N GLN A 312 -1.89 -17.61 12.72
CA GLN A 312 -2.73 -16.44 12.83
C GLN A 312 -3.76 -16.66 13.94
N THR A 313 -3.70 -15.81 14.98
CA THR A 313 -4.70 -15.75 16.05
C THR A 313 -5.69 -14.61 15.82
N GLU A 314 -6.69 -14.44 16.71
CA GLU A 314 -7.66 -13.36 16.61
C GLU A 314 -7.02 -11.97 16.60
N ALA A 315 -5.98 -11.74 17.39
CA ALA A 315 -5.42 -10.39 17.61
C ALA A 315 -3.96 -10.23 17.20
N LEU A 316 -3.21 -11.33 16.95
CA LEU A 316 -1.80 -11.31 16.60
C LEU A 316 -1.44 -12.45 15.63
N VAL A 317 -0.27 -12.35 15.04
CA VAL A 317 0.39 -13.44 14.31
C VAL A 317 1.52 -13.95 15.18
N SER A 318 1.52 -15.25 15.54
CA SER A 318 2.64 -15.90 16.24
C SER A 318 3.55 -16.58 15.24
N ILE A 319 4.85 -16.48 15.48
CA ILE A 319 5.88 -17.10 14.65
C ILE A 319 6.76 -17.95 15.58
N ASP A 320 6.76 -19.27 15.36
CA ASP A 320 7.62 -20.21 16.05
C ASP A 320 8.77 -20.63 15.15
N ILE A 321 9.98 -20.69 15.70
CA ILE A 321 11.19 -21.02 14.96
C ILE A 321 11.80 -22.31 15.53
N ASN A 322 11.83 -23.33 14.68
CA ASN A 322 12.40 -24.62 15.00
C ASN A 322 13.76 -24.79 14.33
N SER A 323 14.83 -24.85 15.11
CA SER A 323 16.19 -25.04 14.58
C SER A 323 16.46 -26.48 14.08
N ALA A 324 15.69 -27.47 14.55
CA ALA A 324 15.83 -28.88 14.24
C ALA A 324 17.29 -29.35 14.44
N LYS A 325 17.95 -29.82 13.35
CA LYS A 325 19.35 -30.25 13.36
C LYS A 325 20.35 -29.15 13.00
N SER A 326 19.88 -27.93 12.85
CA SER A 326 20.70 -26.76 12.51
C SER A 326 21.25 -26.15 13.80
N THR A 327 22.33 -26.75 14.30
CA THR A 327 23.07 -26.32 15.49
C THR A 327 24.38 -25.69 15.07
#